data_10a1ad849a4d79de9b3a173925318101
#
_entry.id   10a1ad849a4d79de9b3a173925318101
#
_cell.length_a   1.000
_cell.length_b   1.000
_cell.length_c   1.000
_cell.angle_alpha   90.00
_cell.angle_beta   90.00
_cell.angle_gamma   90.00
#
_symmetry.space_group_name_H-M   'P 1'
#
loop_
_entity.id
_entity.type
_entity.pdbx_description
1 polymer ?
#
loop_
_entity_poly.entity_id
_entity_poly.type
_entity_poly.pdbx_seq_one_letter_code
_entity_poly.pdbx_strand_id
1 'polypeptide(L)'
;MPKNTLSYPKVCKRKDGKYYIDFKLNNKRYRLFSGRLIESTINPNSYPAKLRYSVATSLAKQTYEYIASNNYSLNKPLNDLELFDTLIKNKLSEPLSKTYYKALKSLSEVLRNELKRNGQLTGFFIDSIPLKYSNNTSFNTVRRHLNVIVNYLHQNGFPIAPSKLKTRKQVEVLHSPISDVRVLLNQIKEFNYNLYICCLLTYGCLLRPHQEIRLLKWSDFSDDLRFINLSGDKVKSKRNRIVPVPKYIREILQKGKNQDNIFSNSKQSYNKSYFSLIWRRFKRRYPIIEPTITIYSFRH
;
A
#
# COMPACT_ATOMS: atom_id res chain seq x y z
N MET A 1 -22.27 10.65 19.61
CA MET A 1 -21.55 9.46 20.07
C MET A 1 -22.52 8.62 20.91
N PRO A 2 -22.64 7.30 20.69
CA PRO A 2 -23.45 6.47 21.57
C PRO A 2 -22.87 6.54 22.99
N LYS A 3 -23.72 6.83 23.97
CA LYS A 3 -23.31 6.83 25.38
C LYS A 3 -22.95 5.39 25.77
N ASN A 4 -21.70 5.16 26.14
CA ASN A 4 -21.29 3.90 26.74
C ASN A 4 -22.09 3.68 28.04
N THR A 5 -22.91 2.65 28.10
CA THR A 5 -23.77 2.37 29.25
C THR A 5 -23.33 1.06 29.91
N LEU A 6 -23.03 1.14 31.20
CA LEU A 6 -22.71 0.00 32.05
C LEU A 6 -23.65 -0.02 33.25
N SER A 7 -24.43 -1.07 33.45
CA SER A 7 -25.15 -1.27 34.68
C SER A 7 -24.26 -1.97 35.71
N TYR A 8 -24.36 -1.59 36.99
CA TYR A 8 -23.62 -2.27 38.07
C TYR A 8 -24.01 -3.75 38.09
N PRO A 9 -23.04 -4.70 38.12
CA PRO A 9 -23.33 -6.14 38.10
C PRO A 9 -24.09 -6.60 39.34
N LYS A 10 -25.25 -7.23 39.15
CA LYS A 10 -26.07 -7.79 40.23
C LYS A 10 -25.70 -9.23 40.50
N VAL A 11 -25.55 -9.58 41.80
CA VAL A 11 -25.34 -10.97 42.20
C VAL A 11 -26.65 -11.71 42.12
N CYS A 12 -26.63 -12.84 41.42
CA CYS A 12 -27.79 -13.73 41.22
C CYS A 12 -27.44 -15.16 41.66
N LYS A 13 -28.47 -15.90 42.16
CA LYS A 13 -28.36 -17.30 42.52
C LYS A 13 -29.26 -18.13 41.62
N ARG A 14 -28.74 -19.22 41.05
CA ARG A 14 -29.52 -20.22 40.30
C ARG A 14 -30.23 -21.20 41.25
N LYS A 15 -31.22 -21.91 40.71
CA LYS A 15 -31.95 -22.98 41.45
C LYS A 15 -31.01 -24.12 41.91
N ASP A 16 -29.91 -24.36 41.17
CA ASP A 16 -28.90 -25.38 41.55
C ASP A 16 -27.87 -24.85 42.60
N GLY A 17 -28.12 -23.71 43.19
CA GLY A 17 -27.27 -23.13 44.26
C GLY A 17 -26.01 -22.39 43.76
N LYS A 18 -25.77 -22.32 42.45
CA LYS A 18 -24.64 -21.59 41.86
C LYS A 18 -24.91 -20.11 41.79
N TYR A 19 -23.88 -19.30 42.07
CA TYR A 19 -23.89 -17.85 41.94
C TYR A 19 -23.29 -17.38 40.64
N TYR A 20 -23.83 -16.29 40.12
CA TYR A 20 -23.32 -15.55 38.98
C TYR A 20 -23.62 -14.06 39.12
N ILE A 21 -22.94 -13.23 38.33
CA ILE A 21 -23.25 -11.81 38.22
C ILE A 21 -23.95 -11.55 36.88
N ASP A 22 -24.91 -10.63 36.89
CA ASP A 22 -25.74 -10.24 35.72
C ASP A 22 -25.64 -8.73 35.53
N PHE A 23 -25.28 -8.28 34.35
CA PHE A 23 -25.18 -6.86 34.02
C PHE A 23 -25.42 -6.61 32.53
N LYS A 24 -25.66 -5.35 32.19
CA LYS A 24 -25.75 -4.87 30.80
C LYS A 24 -24.56 -3.97 30.49
N LEU A 25 -23.95 -4.21 29.35
CA LEU A 25 -22.88 -3.38 28.76
C LEU A 25 -23.28 -3.04 27.32
N ASN A 26 -23.43 -1.75 27.01
CA ASN A 26 -23.84 -1.28 25.69
C ASN A 26 -25.09 -1.98 25.17
N ASN A 27 -26.14 -2.06 25.99
CA ASN A 27 -27.42 -2.75 25.75
C ASN A 27 -27.35 -4.30 25.60
N LYS A 28 -26.16 -4.89 25.67
CA LYS A 28 -25.99 -6.34 25.65
C LYS A 28 -25.91 -6.90 27.09
N ARG A 29 -26.66 -7.97 27.36
CA ARG A 29 -26.67 -8.63 28.68
C ARG A 29 -25.59 -9.66 28.79
N TYR A 30 -24.89 -9.67 29.93
CA TYR A 30 -23.82 -10.59 30.27
C TYR A 30 -24.09 -11.30 31.59
N ARG A 31 -23.70 -12.57 31.67
CA ARG A 31 -23.74 -13.38 32.90
C ARG A 31 -22.39 -14.03 33.10
N LEU A 32 -21.71 -13.72 34.19
CA LEU A 32 -20.41 -14.29 34.50
C LEU A 32 -20.49 -15.16 35.73
N PHE A 33 -20.01 -16.40 35.63
CA PHE A 33 -19.91 -17.35 36.71
C PHE A 33 -18.52 -17.35 37.37
N SER A 34 -17.54 -16.74 36.73
CA SER A 34 -16.15 -16.59 37.19
C SER A 34 -15.51 -15.32 36.61
N GLY A 35 -14.37 -14.94 37.18
CA GLY A 35 -13.60 -13.76 36.76
C GLY A 35 -12.76 -13.92 35.49
N ARG A 36 -12.84 -15.06 34.78
CA ARG A 36 -11.99 -15.33 33.62
C ARG A 36 -11.99 -14.23 32.55
N LEU A 37 -13.16 -13.64 32.28
CA LEU A 37 -13.30 -12.57 31.29
C LEU A 37 -12.67 -11.23 31.72
N ILE A 38 -12.38 -11.07 33.00
CA ILE A 38 -11.74 -9.88 33.59
C ILE A 38 -10.35 -10.23 34.17
N GLU A 39 -9.73 -11.29 33.67
CA GLU A 39 -8.41 -11.77 34.10
C GLU A 39 -8.27 -12.03 35.62
N SER A 40 -9.39 -12.30 36.28
CA SER A 40 -9.43 -12.61 37.71
C SER A 40 -9.61 -14.12 37.95
N THR A 41 -8.94 -14.64 38.95
CA THR A 41 -9.05 -16.04 39.39
C THR A 41 -10.30 -16.31 40.22
N ILE A 42 -11.10 -15.29 40.52
CA ILE A 42 -12.31 -15.41 41.34
C ILE A 42 -13.34 -16.31 40.65
N ASN A 43 -13.73 -17.36 41.37
CA ASN A 43 -14.87 -18.21 41.00
C ASN A 43 -15.75 -18.47 42.25
N PRO A 44 -16.89 -17.77 42.37
CA PRO A 44 -17.75 -17.93 43.52
C PRO A 44 -18.15 -19.38 43.83
N ASN A 45 -18.26 -20.19 42.77
CA ASN A 45 -18.77 -21.54 42.87
C ASN A 45 -17.71 -22.60 43.29
N SER A 46 -16.45 -22.21 43.36
CA SER A 46 -15.36 -23.02 43.92
C SER A 46 -15.21 -22.88 45.45
N TYR A 47 -15.98 -21.98 46.07
CA TYR A 47 -15.96 -21.73 47.53
C TYR A 47 -17.09 -22.46 48.26
N PRO A 48 -16.93 -22.72 49.57
CA PRO A 48 -17.99 -23.23 50.41
C PRO A 48 -19.28 -22.40 50.32
N ALA A 49 -20.46 -23.02 50.46
CA ALA A 49 -21.75 -22.38 50.20
C ALA A 49 -21.96 -21.07 51.01
N LYS A 50 -21.46 -21.00 52.23
CA LYS A 50 -21.54 -19.82 53.12
C LYS A 50 -20.77 -18.63 52.57
N LEU A 51 -19.73 -18.82 51.78
CA LEU A 51 -18.84 -17.77 51.22
C LEU A 51 -19.19 -17.34 49.80
N ARG A 52 -19.99 -18.13 49.08
CA ARG A 52 -20.27 -17.91 47.64
C ARG A 52 -20.87 -16.54 47.35
N TYR A 53 -21.76 -16.04 48.21
CA TYR A 53 -22.38 -14.73 48.03
C TYR A 53 -21.37 -13.61 48.15
N SER A 54 -20.53 -13.60 49.22
CA SER A 54 -19.51 -12.57 49.40
C SER A 54 -18.46 -12.57 48.27
N VAL A 55 -18.04 -13.76 47.82
CA VAL A 55 -17.13 -13.92 46.68
C VAL A 55 -17.78 -13.44 45.38
N ALA A 56 -19.09 -13.71 45.16
CA ALA A 56 -19.82 -13.18 44.01
C ALA A 56 -19.94 -11.65 44.04
N THR A 57 -20.08 -11.06 45.21
CA THR A 57 -20.08 -9.59 45.41
C THR A 57 -18.71 -9.00 45.07
N SER A 58 -17.62 -9.66 45.48
CA SER A 58 -16.26 -9.25 45.09
C SER A 58 -16.06 -9.37 43.57
N LEU A 59 -16.56 -10.43 42.91
CA LEU A 59 -16.53 -10.56 41.46
C LEU A 59 -17.33 -9.42 40.79
N ALA A 60 -18.49 -9.04 41.29
CA ALA A 60 -19.29 -7.94 40.80
C ALA A 60 -18.54 -6.61 40.81
N LYS A 61 -17.91 -6.29 41.95
CA LYS A 61 -17.10 -5.09 42.11
C LYS A 61 -15.91 -5.05 41.15
N GLN A 62 -15.12 -6.12 41.11
CA GLN A 62 -13.97 -6.22 40.22
C GLN A 62 -14.37 -6.12 38.76
N THR A 63 -15.51 -6.74 38.37
CA THR A 63 -16.01 -6.66 36.98
C THR A 63 -16.40 -5.22 36.62
N TYR A 64 -17.06 -4.51 37.51
CA TYR A 64 -17.40 -3.12 37.28
C TYR A 64 -16.17 -2.22 37.13
N GLU A 65 -15.21 -2.35 38.05
CA GLU A 65 -13.95 -1.60 38.00
C GLU A 65 -13.13 -1.90 36.74
N TYR A 66 -13.01 -3.18 36.38
CA TYR A 66 -12.32 -3.61 35.15
C TYR A 66 -12.96 -3.00 33.90
N ILE A 67 -14.29 -3.08 33.75
CA ILE A 67 -14.99 -2.54 32.58
C ILE A 67 -14.88 -1.01 32.53
N ALA A 68 -15.01 -0.33 33.68
CA ALA A 68 -14.92 1.12 33.77
C ALA A 68 -13.51 1.63 33.40
N SER A 69 -12.46 0.93 33.87
CA SER A 69 -11.06 1.26 33.54
C SER A 69 -10.66 0.84 32.12
N ASN A 70 -11.36 -0.14 31.50
CA ASN A 70 -11.08 -0.67 30.17
C ASN A 70 -12.02 -0.08 29.11
N ASN A 71 -12.24 1.24 29.11
CA ASN A 71 -13.05 1.97 28.14
C ASN A 71 -14.42 1.32 27.85
N TYR A 72 -15.10 0.79 28.87
CA TYR A 72 -16.38 0.08 28.74
C TYR A 72 -16.32 -1.12 27.79
N SER A 73 -15.24 -1.90 27.85
CA SER A 73 -15.02 -3.13 27.11
C SER A 73 -14.72 -4.31 28.03
N LEU A 74 -15.23 -5.50 27.67
CA LEU A 74 -14.85 -6.79 28.27
C LEU A 74 -13.65 -7.43 27.58
N ASN A 75 -13.28 -6.91 26.41
CA ASN A 75 -12.12 -7.42 25.70
C ASN A 75 -10.85 -6.97 26.39
N LYS A 76 -9.88 -7.86 26.46
CA LYS A 76 -8.52 -7.51 26.89
C LYS A 76 -8.03 -6.32 26.04
N PRO A 77 -7.52 -5.24 26.66
CA PRO A 77 -6.84 -4.23 25.88
C PRO A 77 -5.69 -4.90 25.14
N LEU A 78 -5.70 -4.74 23.81
CA LEU A 78 -4.58 -5.21 22.99
C LEU A 78 -3.33 -4.48 23.49
N ASN A 79 -2.22 -5.22 23.65
CA ASN A 79 -0.94 -4.53 23.79
C ASN A 79 -0.64 -3.72 22.52
N ASP A 80 0.24 -2.75 22.62
CA ASP A 80 0.53 -1.83 21.51
C ASP A 80 0.92 -2.56 20.23
N LEU A 81 1.62 -3.70 20.32
CA LEU A 81 2.01 -4.48 19.16
C LEU A 81 0.81 -5.21 18.51
N GLU A 82 -0.08 -5.79 19.30
CA GLU A 82 -1.29 -6.46 18.81
C GLU A 82 -2.27 -5.45 18.19
N LEU A 83 -2.42 -4.29 18.83
CA LEU A 83 -3.21 -3.19 18.28
C LEU A 83 -2.62 -2.69 16.95
N PHE A 84 -1.31 -2.47 16.89
CA PHE A 84 -0.61 -2.09 15.68
C PHE A 84 -0.84 -3.10 14.54
N ASP A 85 -0.60 -4.40 14.82
CA ASP A 85 -0.75 -5.46 13.82
C ASP A 85 -2.18 -5.55 13.29
N THR A 86 -3.17 -5.41 14.16
CA THR A 86 -4.59 -5.41 13.80
C THR A 86 -4.93 -4.22 12.90
N LEU A 87 -4.52 -3.02 13.26
CA LEU A 87 -4.77 -1.80 12.49
C LEU A 87 -4.07 -1.83 11.13
N ILE A 88 -2.80 -2.27 11.08
CA ILE A 88 -2.07 -2.40 9.81
C ILE A 88 -2.70 -3.45 8.90
N LYS A 89 -3.13 -4.59 9.43
CA LYS A 89 -3.86 -5.61 8.66
C LYS A 89 -5.13 -5.02 8.03
N ASN A 90 -5.91 -4.26 8.80
CA ASN A 90 -7.12 -3.60 8.31
C ASN A 90 -6.79 -2.58 7.20
N LYS A 91 -5.75 -1.75 7.39
CA LYS A 91 -5.30 -0.77 6.40
C LYS A 91 -4.83 -1.42 5.10
N LEU A 92 -4.13 -2.53 5.18
CA LEU A 92 -3.63 -3.26 4.01
C LEU A 92 -4.69 -4.11 3.31
N SER A 93 -5.85 -4.35 3.92
CA SER A 93 -6.98 -5.04 3.29
C SER A 93 -7.83 -4.13 2.39
N GLU A 94 -7.61 -2.82 2.42
CA GLU A 94 -8.28 -1.87 1.51
C GLU A 94 -7.91 -2.14 0.04
N PRO A 95 -8.74 -1.73 -0.94
CA PRO A 95 -8.47 -1.90 -2.37
C PRO A 95 -7.32 -0.99 -2.85
N LEU A 96 -6.09 -1.35 -2.54
CA LEU A 96 -4.88 -0.61 -2.85
C LEU A 96 -4.26 -1.07 -4.17
N SER A 97 -3.62 -0.16 -4.92
CA SER A 97 -2.80 -0.57 -6.06
C SER A 97 -1.60 -1.41 -5.58
N LYS A 98 -1.19 -2.39 -6.39
CA LYS A 98 -0.10 -3.33 -6.07
C LYS A 98 1.20 -2.65 -5.60
N THR A 99 1.55 -1.52 -6.23
CA THR A 99 2.77 -0.76 -5.88
C THR A 99 2.59 -0.01 -4.56
N TYR A 100 1.42 0.58 -4.33
CA TYR A 100 1.12 1.31 -3.10
C TYR A 100 1.03 0.36 -1.90
N TYR A 101 0.36 -0.79 -2.05
CA TYR A 101 0.34 -1.84 -1.05
C TYR A 101 1.74 -2.25 -0.61
N LYS A 102 2.66 -2.53 -1.57
CA LYS A 102 4.05 -2.88 -1.26
C LYS A 102 4.78 -1.79 -0.47
N ALA A 103 4.57 -0.54 -0.84
CA ALA A 103 5.20 0.60 -0.16
C ALA A 103 4.70 0.73 1.29
N LEU A 104 3.38 0.67 1.51
CA LEU A 104 2.80 0.72 2.86
C LEU A 104 3.24 -0.48 3.70
N LYS A 105 3.21 -1.69 3.12
CA LYS A 105 3.65 -2.91 3.82
C LYS A 105 5.10 -2.81 4.29
N SER A 106 6.02 -2.39 3.41
CA SER A 106 7.44 -2.24 3.76
C SER A 106 7.65 -1.19 4.87
N LEU A 107 6.96 -0.06 4.81
CA LEU A 107 7.02 0.95 5.88
C LEU A 107 6.42 0.46 7.19
N SER A 108 5.31 -0.27 7.14
CA SER A 108 4.70 -0.88 8.33
C SER A 108 5.63 -1.89 8.99
N GLU A 109 6.39 -2.67 8.22
CA GLU A 109 7.39 -3.60 8.76
C GLU A 109 8.52 -2.86 9.49
N VAL A 110 8.96 -1.71 8.97
CA VAL A 110 9.96 -0.84 9.65
C VAL A 110 9.41 -0.32 10.98
N LEU A 111 8.18 0.18 11.00
CA LEU A 111 7.52 0.67 12.23
C LEU A 111 7.31 -0.48 13.24
N ARG A 112 6.87 -1.64 12.78
CA ARG A 112 6.66 -2.82 13.61
C ARG A 112 7.94 -3.29 14.30
N ASN A 113 9.05 -3.31 13.56
CA ASN A 113 10.35 -3.70 14.11
C ASN A 113 10.84 -2.72 15.18
N GLU A 114 10.62 -1.43 14.98
CA GLU A 114 10.93 -0.41 15.98
C GLU A 114 10.06 -0.57 17.23
N LEU A 115 8.76 -0.76 17.04
CA LEU A 115 7.83 -0.99 18.15
C LEU A 115 8.22 -2.23 18.97
N LYS A 116 8.61 -3.33 18.30
CA LYS A 116 9.10 -4.54 18.97
C LYS A 116 10.38 -4.30 19.77
N ARG A 117 11.29 -3.47 19.24
CA ARG A 117 12.60 -3.23 19.85
C ARG A 117 12.54 -2.24 21.00
N ASN A 118 11.78 -1.17 20.88
CA ASN A 118 11.78 -0.04 21.78
C ASN A 118 10.46 0.14 22.56
N GLY A 119 9.45 -0.70 22.30
CA GLY A 119 8.16 -0.66 22.96
C GLY A 119 7.27 0.52 22.57
N GLN A 120 7.77 1.48 21.79
CA GLN A 120 7.02 2.67 21.37
C GLN A 120 7.51 3.23 20.03
N LEU A 121 6.64 3.99 19.36
CA LEU A 121 6.96 4.73 18.13
C LEU A 121 7.06 6.22 18.43
N THR A 122 8.29 6.74 18.50
CA THR A 122 8.53 8.16 18.76
C THR A 122 8.42 9.00 17.48
N GLY A 123 7.99 10.27 17.60
CA GLY A 123 7.98 11.20 16.48
C GLY A 123 9.34 11.38 15.84
N PHE A 124 10.42 11.36 16.64
CA PHE A 124 11.80 11.42 16.15
C PHE A 124 12.12 10.23 15.22
N PHE A 125 11.78 9.01 15.60
CA PHE A 125 11.99 7.84 14.76
C PHE A 125 11.19 7.93 13.46
N ILE A 126 9.91 8.30 13.54
CA ILE A 126 9.03 8.46 12.38
C ILE A 126 9.63 9.46 11.39
N ASP A 127 10.06 10.63 11.88
CA ASP A 127 10.63 11.68 11.05
C ASP A 127 12.01 11.30 10.48
N SER A 128 12.77 10.42 11.15
CA SER A 128 14.06 9.93 10.67
C SER A 128 13.95 9.08 9.40
N ILE A 129 12.82 8.41 9.17
CA ILE A 129 12.64 7.49 8.02
C ILE A 129 12.74 8.23 6.68
N PRO A 130 11.95 9.29 6.41
CA PRO A 130 12.10 10.04 5.16
C PRO A 130 13.41 10.84 5.08
N LEU A 131 14.00 11.25 6.21
CA LEU A 131 15.26 12.00 6.24
C LEU A 131 16.47 11.21 5.68
N LYS A 132 16.39 9.88 5.61
CA LYS A 132 17.41 9.04 4.97
C LYS A 132 17.53 9.28 3.45
N TYR A 133 16.55 9.93 2.83
CA TYR A 133 16.54 10.17 1.40
C TYR A 133 17.04 11.57 1.08
N SER A 134 18.16 11.69 0.38
CA SER A 134 18.72 12.96 -0.10
C SER A 134 17.88 13.55 -1.23
N ASN A 135 17.34 12.70 -2.12
CA ASN A 135 16.48 13.13 -3.23
C ASN A 135 15.11 13.59 -2.74
N ASN A 136 14.72 14.83 -3.07
CA ASN A 136 13.48 15.45 -2.60
C ASN A 136 12.21 14.70 -3.05
N THR A 137 12.20 14.11 -4.25
CA THR A 137 11.07 13.31 -4.75
C THR A 137 10.90 12.04 -3.94
N SER A 138 11.99 11.35 -3.64
CA SER A 138 11.99 10.14 -2.80
C SER A 138 11.59 10.48 -1.37
N PHE A 139 12.17 11.53 -0.77
CA PHE A 139 11.79 12.05 0.53
C PHE A 139 10.29 12.31 0.62
N ASN A 140 9.74 13.11 -0.30
CA ASN A 140 8.33 13.47 -0.31
C ASN A 140 7.41 12.25 -0.52
N THR A 141 7.84 11.27 -1.31
CA THR A 141 7.08 10.04 -1.55
C THR A 141 7.01 9.18 -0.29
N VAL A 142 8.14 8.93 0.36
CA VAL A 142 8.21 8.14 1.59
C VAL A 142 7.46 8.85 2.71
N ARG A 143 7.66 10.16 2.89
CA ARG A 143 6.92 10.97 3.85
C ARG A 143 5.40 10.86 3.67
N ARG A 144 4.90 10.94 2.42
CA ARG A 144 3.47 10.83 2.13
C ARG A 144 2.92 9.45 2.51
N HIS A 145 3.62 8.38 2.15
CA HIS A 145 3.21 7.03 2.50
C HIS A 145 3.24 6.79 4.01
N LEU A 146 4.27 7.28 4.67
CA LEU A 146 4.41 7.19 6.13
C LEU A 146 3.30 7.94 6.85
N ASN A 147 2.97 9.16 6.42
CA ASN A 147 1.88 9.93 6.98
C ASN A 147 0.51 9.23 6.84
N VAL A 148 0.28 8.51 5.75
CA VAL A 148 -0.95 7.71 5.62
C VAL A 148 -1.04 6.65 6.71
N ILE A 149 0.05 5.95 7.01
CA ILE A 149 0.09 4.94 8.08
C ILE A 149 -0.07 5.60 9.45
N VAL A 150 0.74 6.61 9.74
CA VAL A 150 0.78 7.29 11.05
C VAL A 150 -0.56 7.94 11.37
N ASN A 151 -1.16 8.65 10.41
CA ASN A 151 -2.47 9.27 10.60
C ASN A 151 -3.57 8.23 10.80
N TYR A 152 -3.53 7.12 10.06
CA TYR A 152 -4.47 6.03 10.23
C TYR A 152 -4.37 5.40 11.63
N LEU A 153 -3.16 5.10 12.09
CA LEU A 153 -2.89 4.57 13.43
C LEU A 153 -3.40 5.55 14.51
N HIS A 154 -3.03 6.83 14.40
CA HIS A 154 -3.46 7.88 15.33
C HIS A 154 -4.98 8.02 15.41
N GLN A 155 -5.67 8.06 14.28
CA GLN A 155 -7.14 8.18 14.20
C GLN A 155 -7.87 6.96 14.78
N ASN A 156 -7.20 5.79 14.83
CA ASN A 156 -7.74 4.57 15.41
C ASN A 156 -7.23 4.29 16.84
N GLY A 157 -6.74 5.31 17.55
CA GLY A 157 -6.41 5.24 18.97
C GLY A 157 -5.04 4.65 19.30
N PHE A 158 -4.18 4.40 18.28
CA PHE A 158 -2.80 3.98 18.56
C PHE A 158 -1.99 5.17 19.12
N PRO A 159 -1.15 4.97 20.18
CA PRO A 159 -0.41 6.05 20.82
C PRO A 159 0.77 6.56 19.96
N ILE A 160 0.47 7.32 18.93
CA ILE A 160 1.42 7.88 17.97
C ILE A 160 1.02 9.31 17.61
N ALA A 161 1.98 10.22 17.50
CA ALA A 161 1.74 11.58 17.05
C ALA A 161 1.97 11.72 15.53
N PRO A 162 1.13 12.48 14.81
CA PRO A 162 1.36 12.80 13.41
C PRO A 162 2.70 13.50 13.18
N SER A 163 3.36 13.17 12.07
CA SER A 163 4.61 13.82 11.67
C SER A 163 4.40 15.29 11.33
N LYS A 164 5.30 16.15 11.82
CA LYS A 164 5.33 17.59 11.53
C LYS A 164 6.25 17.96 10.36
N LEU A 165 6.92 16.99 9.74
CA LEU A 165 7.81 17.26 8.60
C LEU A 165 7.07 17.93 7.45
N LYS A 166 7.67 18.98 6.90
CA LYS A 166 7.17 19.65 5.70
C LYS A 166 7.69 18.97 4.43
N THR A 167 6.99 19.14 3.31
CA THR A 167 7.47 18.70 2.00
C THR A 167 8.69 19.51 1.60
N ARG A 168 9.64 18.88 0.91
CA ARG A 168 10.77 19.57 0.28
C ARG A 168 10.38 20.04 -1.12
N LYS A 169 10.80 21.24 -1.51
CA LYS A 169 10.61 21.75 -2.88
C LYS A 169 11.33 20.81 -3.84
N GLN A 170 10.62 20.34 -4.86
CA GLN A 170 11.26 19.56 -5.93
C GLN A 170 12.05 20.50 -6.83
N VAL A 171 13.25 20.07 -7.19
CA VAL A 171 14.02 20.75 -8.24
C VAL A 171 13.46 20.26 -9.58
N GLU A 172 13.07 21.18 -10.42
CA GLU A 172 12.69 20.86 -11.79
C GLU A 172 13.93 20.36 -12.55
N VAL A 173 13.85 19.15 -13.03
CA VAL A 173 14.87 18.60 -13.93
C VAL A 173 14.33 18.74 -15.34
N LEU A 174 14.86 19.72 -16.07
CA LEU A 174 14.60 19.83 -17.49
C LEU A 174 15.28 18.64 -18.19
N HIS A 175 14.51 17.89 -18.96
CA HIS A 175 15.09 16.86 -19.82
C HIS A 175 15.84 17.55 -20.96
N SER A 176 17.11 17.18 -21.14
CA SER A 176 17.88 17.66 -22.30
C SER A 176 17.19 17.19 -23.59
N PRO A 177 16.90 18.09 -24.53
CA PRO A 177 16.38 17.70 -25.83
C PRO A 177 17.42 16.85 -26.56
N ILE A 178 16.96 15.91 -27.38
CA ILE A 178 17.84 15.14 -28.26
C ILE A 178 18.25 16.07 -29.42
N SER A 179 19.53 16.37 -29.53
CA SER A 179 20.05 17.30 -30.55
C SER A 179 19.80 16.81 -31.99
N ASP A 180 20.04 15.56 -32.26
CA ASP A 180 19.72 14.91 -33.54
C ASP A 180 19.01 13.55 -33.32
N VAL A 181 17.69 13.59 -33.43
CA VAL A 181 16.84 12.42 -33.27
C VAL A 181 17.10 11.38 -34.36
N ARG A 182 17.42 11.78 -35.60
CA ARG A 182 17.63 10.86 -36.71
C ARG A 182 18.91 10.06 -36.55
N VAL A 183 20.00 10.73 -36.24
CA VAL A 183 21.30 10.08 -35.98
C VAL A 183 21.15 9.09 -34.83
N LEU A 184 20.54 9.50 -33.73
CA LEU A 184 20.35 8.63 -32.57
C LEU A 184 19.46 7.43 -32.91
N LEU A 185 18.37 7.61 -33.65
CA LEU A 185 17.49 6.51 -34.07
C LEU A 185 18.20 5.53 -35.00
N ASN A 186 19.07 5.99 -35.90
CA ASN A 186 19.86 5.11 -36.75
C ASN A 186 20.83 4.24 -35.95
N GLN A 187 21.56 4.84 -35.00
CA GLN A 187 22.44 4.12 -34.07
C GLN A 187 21.66 3.07 -33.25
N ILE A 188 20.47 3.42 -32.77
CA ILE A 188 19.60 2.49 -32.04
C ILE A 188 19.12 1.35 -32.93
N LYS A 189 18.77 1.63 -34.19
CA LYS A 189 18.33 0.63 -35.19
C LYS A 189 19.40 -0.43 -35.45
N GLU A 190 20.65 0.00 -35.64
CA GLU A 190 21.81 -0.89 -35.82
C GLU A 190 22.09 -1.70 -34.56
N PHE A 191 21.88 -1.13 -33.38
CA PHE A 191 22.12 -1.81 -32.13
C PHE A 191 21.04 -2.83 -31.75
N ASN A 192 19.75 -2.45 -31.83
CA ASN A 192 18.62 -3.32 -31.46
C ASN A 192 17.32 -2.83 -32.06
N TYR A 193 16.72 -3.64 -32.93
CA TYR A 193 15.49 -3.29 -33.67
C TYR A 193 14.28 -3.08 -32.75
N ASN A 194 14.10 -3.88 -31.69
CA ASN A 194 12.99 -3.70 -30.76
C ASN A 194 13.10 -2.36 -29.99
N LEU A 195 14.31 -1.98 -29.60
CA LEU A 195 14.54 -0.68 -28.99
C LEU A 195 14.25 0.46 -29.97
N TYR A 196 14.64 0.31 -31.23
CA TYR A 196 14.34 1.25 -32.30
C TYR A 196 12.84 1.48 -32.46
N ILE A 197 12.05 0.41 -32.61
CA ILE A 197 10.58 0.51 -32.70
C ILE A 197 10.00 1.15 -31.44
N CYS A 198 10.51 0.80 -30.25
CA CYS A 198 10.07 1.43 -29.01
C CYS A 198 10.33 2.95 -29.01
N CYS A 199 11.52 3.40 -29.41
CA CYS A 199 11.85 4.81 -29.51
C CYS A 199 11.01 5.55 -30.56
N LEU A 200 10.76 4.94 -31.72
CA LEU A 200 9.89 5.49 -32.76
C LEU A 200 8.44 5.66 -32.29
N LEU A 201 7.87 4.65 -31.63
CA LEU A 201 6.53 4.73 -31.08
C LEU A 201 6.45 5.75 -29.93
N THR A 202 7.55 5.90 -29.17
CA THR A 202 7.64 6.94 -28.12
C THR A 202 7.64 8.33 -28.75
N TYR A 203 8.40 8.54 -29.85
CA TYR A 203 8.53 9.79 -30.56
C TYR A 203 7.28 10.14 -31.36
N GLY A 204 6.86 9.27 -32.27
CA GLY A 204 5.80 9.57 -33.23
C GLY A 204 4.38 9.37 -32.70
N CYS A 205 4.20 8.50 -31.71
CA CYS A 205 2.88 8.21 -31.13
C CYS A 205 2.74 8.73 -29.68
N LEU A 206 3.79 9.31 -29.10
CA LEU A 206 3.84 9.82 -27.73
C LEU A 206 3.41 8.76 -26.68
N LEU A 207 3.72 7.48 -26.94
CA LEU A 207 3.40 6.37 -26.06
C LEU A 207 4.46 6.19 -24.97
N ARG A 208 4.05 5.62 -23.82
CA ARG A 208 4.96 5.32 -22.72
C ARG A 208 5.67 3.98 -22.96
N PRO A 209 7.03 3.94 -22.95
CA PRO A 209 7.79 2.76 -23.37
C PRO A 209 7.52 1.52 -22.49
N HIS A 210 7.50 1.68 -21.18
CA HIS A 210 7.49 0.53 -20.25
C HIS A 210 6.10 -0.06 -19.96
N GLN A 211 5.04 0.68 -20.22
CA GLN A 211 3.69 0.22 -19.94
C GLN A 211 2.82 0.15 -21.21
N GLU A 212 2.74 1.24 -21.97
CA GLU A 212 1.89 1.28 -23.15
C GLU A 212 2.56 0.47 -24.30
N ILE A 213 3.78 0.86 -24.72
CA ILE A 213 4.46 0.23 -25.86
C ILE A 213 4.80 -1.23 -25.62
N ARG A 214 5.40 -1.55 -24.47
CA ARG A 214 5.82 -2.92 -24.15
C ARG A 214 4.67 -3.93 -24.17
N LEU A 215 3.46 -3.50 -23.87
CA LEU A 215 2.28 -4.35 -23.79
C LEU A 215 1.45 -4.37 -25.10
N LEU A 216 1.87 -3.65 -26.15
CA LEU A 216 1.16 -3.63 -27.43
C LEU A 216 1.09 -5.02 -28.03
N LYS A 217 -0.09 -5.36 -28.51
CA LYS A 217 -0.38 -6.51 -29.34
C LYS A 217 -0.81 -6.06 -30.73
N TRP A 218 -0.71 -6.91 -31.70
CA TRP A 218 -1.20 -6.58 -33.05
C TRP A 218 -2.71 -6.32 -33.06
N SER A 219 -3.47 -6.91 -32.17
CA SER A 219 -4.89 -6.61 -31.98
C SER A 219 -5.20 -5.19 -31.48
N ASP A 220 -4.20 -4.47 -30.97
CA ASP A 220 -4.36 -3.07 -30.57
C ASP A 220 -4.29 -2.12 -31.79
N PHE A 221 -3.78 -2.57 -32.90
CA PHE A 221 -3.70 -1.78 -34.14
C PHE A 221 -4.96 -1.98 -35.00
N SER A 222 -5.33 -0.92 -35.73
CA SER A 222 -6.29 -1.05 -36.85
C SER A 222 -5.72 -1.95 -37.93
N ASP A 223 -6.58 -2.47 -38.83
CA ASP A 223 -6.13 -3.39 -39.90
C ASP A 223 -5.13 -2.76 -40.85
N ASP A 224 -5.28 -1.48 -41.12
CA ASP A 224 -4.39 -0.66 -41.94
C ASP A 224 -3.21 -0.03 -41.16
N LEU A 225 -3.02 -0.39 -39.90
CA LEU A 225 -2.01 0.14 -38.98
C LEU A 225 -2.06 1.67 -38.77
N ARG A 226 -3.14 2.36 -39.15
CA ARG A 226 -3.25 3.81 -39.02
C ARG A 226 -3.46 4.27 -37.58
N PHE A 227 -4.04 3.41 -36.75
CA PHE A 227 -4.38 3.76 -35.40
C PHE A 227 -3.98 2.66 -34.40
N ILE A 228 -3.66 3.07 -33.18
CA ILE A 228 -3.49 2.19 -32.02
C ILE A 228 -4.64 2.48 -31.05
N ASN A 229 -5.43 1.47 -30.72
CA ASN A 229 -6.53 1.51 -29.77
C ASN A 229 -6.03 1.04 -28.40
N LEU A 230 -5.83 1.97 -27.47
CA LEU A 230 -5.38 1.67 -26.13
C LEU A 230 -6.56 1.64 -25.17
N SER A 231 -6.82 0.48 -24.58
CA SER A 231 -7.80 0.34 -23.50
C SER A 231 -7.30 1.00 -22.20
N GLY A 232 -8.24 1.46 -21.37
CA GLY A 232 -7.94 2.18 -20.13
C GLY A 232 -7.10 1.39 -19.12
N ASP A 233 -7.14 0.06 -19.14
CA ASP A 233 -6.30 -0.80 -18.29
C ASP A 233 -4.80 -0.71 -18.64
N LYS A 234 -4.47 -0.45 -19.91
CA LYS A 234 -3.09 -0.26 -20.39
C LYS A 234 -2.56 1.16 -20.19
N VAL A 235 -3.43 2.14 -19.95
CA VAL A 235 -3.07 3.56 -19.87
C VAL A 235 -3.09 4.07 -18.42
N LYS A 236 -2.11 4.91 -18.07
CA LYS A 236 -2.02 5.49 -16.70
C LYS A 236 -3.27 6.28 -16.30
N SER A 237 -3.93 6.95 -17.25
CA SER A 237 -5.14 7.76 -17.02
C SER A 237 -6.41 6.93 -16.83
N LYS A 238 -6.35 5.59 -17.04
CA LYS A 238 -7.53 4.70 -17.02
C LYS A 238 -8.61 5.03 -18.07
N ARG A 239 -8.30 5.83 -19.10
CA ARG A 239 -9.23 6.22 -20.16
C ARG A 239 -8.78 5.59 -21.47
N ASN A 240 -9.73 5.09 -22.26
CA ASN A 240 -9.47 4.62 -23.62
C ASN A 240 -8.89 5.76 -24.48
N ARG A 241 -7.95 5.42 -25.35
CA ARG A 241 -7.30 6.38 -26.23
C ARG A 241 -7.00 5.78 -27.59
N ILE A 242 -7.36 6.49 -28.64
CA ILE A 242 -6.99 6.19 -30.02
C ILE A 242 -5.80 7.08 -30.38
N VAL A 243 -4.74 6.48 -30.89
CA VAL A 243 -3.49 7.16 -31.21
C VAL A 243 -3.18 6.95 -32.69
N PRO A 244 -3.02 8.03 -33.49
CA PRO A 244 -2.63 7.89 -34.90
C PRO A 244 -1.18 7.40 -34.99
N VAL A 245 -0.91 6.56 -35.98
CA VAL A 245 0.43 6.05 -36.28
C VAL A 245 0.95 6.74 -37.54
N PRO A 246 2.04 7.49 -37.47
CA PRO A 246 2.65 8.16 -38.61
C PRO A 246 3.05 7.19 -39.72
N LYS A 247 3.02 7.65 -41.00
CA LYS A 247 3.31 6.84 -42.16
C LYS A 247 4.69 6.14 -42.06
N TYR A 248 5.73 6.85 -41.68
CA TYR A 248 7.10 6.32 -41.55
C TYR A 248 7.23 5.20 -40.49
N ILE A 249 6.31 5.12 -39.52
CA ILE A 249 6.26 4.03 -38.56
C ILE A 249 5.49 2.85 -39.16
N ARG A 250 4.38 3.10 -39.86
CA ARG A 250 3.57 2.04 -40.48
C ARG A 250 4.38 1.23 -41.48
N GLU A 251 5.20 1.90 -42.29
CA GLU A 251 6.01 1.29 -43.34
C GLU A 251 7.07 0.31 -42.85
N ILE A 252 7.47 0.43 -41.57
CA ILE A 252 8.47 -0.47 -40.95
C ILE A 252 7.84 -1.55 -40.10
N LEU A 253 6.55 -1.44 -39.74
CA LEU A 253 5.85 -2.43 -38.93
C LEU A 253 5.39 -3.60 -39.78
N GLN A 254 5.75 -4.81 -39.37
CA GLN A 254 5.28 -6.06 -40.02
C GLN A 254 4.22 -6.68 -39.12
N LYS A 255 2.97 -6.66 -39.55
CA LYS A 255 1.84 -7.19 -38.77
C LYS A 255 1.98 -8.70 -38.58
N GLY A 256 2.01 -9.11 -37.33
CA GLY A 256 1.99 -10.51 -36.91
C GLY A 256 0.58 -10.99 -36.56
N LYS A 257 0.50 -12.11 -35.80
CA LYS A 257 -0.78 -12.64 -35.33
C LYS A 257 -1.42 -11.70 -34.31
N ASN A 258 -2.72 -11.46 -34.44
CA ASN A 258 -3.45 -10.48 -33.61
C ASN A 258 -3.21 -10.61 -32.08
N GLN A 259 -3.11 -11.83 -31.57
CA GLN A 259 -2.91 -12.09 -30.15
C GLN A 259 -1.47 -11.90 -29.65
N ASP A 260 -0.52 -11.76 -30.58
CA ASP A 260 0.89 -11.69 -30.22
C ASP A 260 1.32 -10.25 -29.90
N ASN A 261 2.23 -10.15 -28.96
CA ASN A 261 2.91 -8.90 -28.63
C ASN A 261 3.88 -8.53 -29.76
N ILE A 262 3.93 -7.26 -30.14
CA ILE A 262 4.69 -6.78 -31.29
C ILE A 262 6.21 -6.96 -31.17
N PHE A 263 6.74 -7.18 -29.98
CA PHE A 263 8.17 -7.33 -29.71
C PHE A 263 8.61 -8.77 -29.48
N SER A 264 7.78 -9.55 -28.80
CA SER A 264 8.12 -10.94 -28.45
C SER A 264 7.63 -11.96 -29.48
N ASN A 265 6.77 -11.55 -30.41
CA ASN A 265 6.08 -12.43 -31.38
C ASN A 265 5.38 -13.63 -30.69
N SER A 266 4.90 -13.39 -29.45
CA SER A 266 4.16 -14.37 -28.66
C SER A 266 3.06 -13.69 -27.84
N LYS A 267 2.14 -14.47 -27.27
CA LYS A 267 1.05 -13.93 -26.43
C LYS A 267 1.57 -13.17 -25.18
N GLN A 268 2.80 -13.47 -24.72
CA GLN A 268 3.41 -12.88 -23.53
C GLN A 268 4.35 -11.73 -23.91
N SER A 269 4.19 -10.60 -23.25
CA SER A 269 5.12 -9.47 -23.35
C SER A 269 6.41 -9.73 -22.57
N TYR A 270 7.50 -9.12 -23.00
CA TYR A 270 8.75 -9.10 -22.21
C TYR A 270 8.54 -8.51 -20.81
N ASN A 271 9.48 -8.77 -19.90
CA ASN A 271 9.43 -8.25 -18.53
C ASN A 271 9.47 -6.71 -18.48
N LYS A 272 9.07 -6.14 -17.33
CA LYS A 272 8.96 -4.68 -17.16
C LYS A 272 10.27 -3.92 -17.39
N SER A 273 11.41 -4.55 -17.16
CA SER A 273 12.74 -3.94 -17.29
C SER A 273 13.36 -4.11 -18.69
N TYR A 274 12.70 -4.78 -19.62
CA TYR A 274 13.25 -5.13 -20.93
C TYR A 274 13.90 -3.95 -21.64
N PHE A 275 13.14 -2.91 -21.94
CA PHE A 275 13.68 -1.73 -22.63
C PHE A 275 14.71 -0.96 -21.80
N SER A 276 14.55 -0.90 -20.49
CA SER A 276 15.56 -0.26 -19.62
C SER A 276 16.91 -0.98 -19.65
N LEU A 277 16.90 -2.31 -19.72
CA LEU A 277 18.12 -3.11 -19.80
C LEU A 277 18.82 -2.93 -21.14
N ILE A 278 18.06 -2.96 -22.26
CA ILE A 278 18.61 -2.74 -23.60
C ILE A 278 19.16 -1.31 -23.73
N TRP A 279 18.41 -0.30 -23.25
CA TRP A 279 18.85 1.08 -23.23
C TRP A 279 20.17 1.27 -22.43
N ARG A 280 20.31 0.62 -21.30
CA ARG A 280 21.56 0.64 -20.53
C ARG A 280 22.73 0.04 -21.28
N ARG A 281 22.50 -1.07 -22.00
CA ARG A 281 23.51 -1.70 -22.86
C ARG A 281 23.89 -0.79 -24.04
N PHE A 282 22.89 -0.16 -24.65
CA PHE A 282 23.07 0.82 -25.72
C PHE A 282 23.96 1.97 -25.25
N LYS A 283 23.65 2.60 -24.12
CA LYS A 283 24.48 3.70 -23.56
C LYS A 283 25.92 3.29 -23.22
N ARG A 284 26.14 2.04 -22.85
CA ARG A 284 27.51 1.53 -22.65
C ARG A 284 28.28 1.42 -23.97
N ARG A 285 27.61 1.08 -25.06
CA ARG A 285 28.20 0.98 -26.40
C ARG A 285 28.49 2.37 -27.00
N TYR A 286 27.63 3.33 -26.65
CA TYR A 286 27.70 4.72 -27.17
C TYR A 286 27.82 5.72 -25.99
N PRO A 287 28.99 5.81 -25.37
CA PRO A 287 29.18 6.63 -24.16
C PRO A 287 29.09 8.14 -24.39
N ILE A 288 29.14 8.58 -25.63
CA ILE A 288 28.96 10.00 -26.04
C ILE A 288 27.54 10.51 -25.79
N ILE A 289 26.55 9.61 -25.62
CA ILE A 289 25.17 9.97 -25.36
C ILE A 289 25.08 10.54 -23.94
N GLU A 290 24.57 11.76 -23.81
CA GLU A 290 24.41 12.43 -22.53
C GLU A 290 23.72 11.52 -21.48
N PRO A 291 24.21 11.50 -20.22
CA PRO A 291 23.62 10.70 -19.15
C PRO A 291 22.13 10.96 -18.89
N THR A 292 21.68 12.20 -19.12
CA THR A 292 20.29 12.66 -18.92
C THR A 292 19.31 12.12 -19.97
N ILE A 293 19.78 11.75 -21.18
CA ILE A 293 18.94 11.20 -22.24
C ILE A 293 18.48 9.80 -21.87
N THR A 294 17.17 9.60 -21.94
CA THR A 294 16.49 8.33 -21.67
C THR A 294 15.55 7.97 -22.82
N ILE A 295 14.93 6.80 -22.81
CA ILE A 295 13.88 6.46 -23.78
C ILE A 295 12.71 7.46 -23.70
N TYR A 296 12.43 8.02 -22.50
CA TYR A 296 11.40 9.05 -22.33
C TYR A 296 11.75 10.37 -23.01
N SER A 297 13.03 10.66 -23.26
CA SER A 297 13.45 11.88 -23.95
C SER A 297 12.93 11.95 -25.40
N PHE A 298 12.59 10.81 -26.01
CA PHE A 298 11.91 10.77 -27.32
C PHE A 298 10.45 11.27 -27.27
N ARG A 299 9.90 11.51 -26.09
CA ARG A 299 8.53 11.99 -25.91
C ARG A 299 8.43 13.49 -25.64
N HIS A 300 9.52 14.09 -25.28
CA HIS A 300 9.66 15.52 -24.96
C HIS A 300 10.31 16.27 -26.11
#